data_2cf175627f98f747e73b72840c2a29df
#
_entry.id   2cf175627f98f747e73b72840c2a29df
#
_cell.length_a   1.000
_cell.length_b   1.000
_cell.length_c   1.000
_cell.angle_alpha   90.00
_cell.angle_beta   90.00
_cell.angle_gamma   90.00
#
_symmetry.space_group_name_H-M   'P 1'
#
loop_
_entity.id
_entity.type
_entity.pdbx_description
1 polymer ?
#
loop_
_entity_poly.entity_id
_entity_poly.type
_entity_poly.pdbx_seq_one_letter_code
_entity_poly.pdbx_strand_id
1 'polypeptide(L)'
;MLDFWGSWCVNCIAAYPEIKAFYEQHRDKLEILGVAFHDKKDAWMASAKKHELPWKLVLDTEDENSVASRYGIVAAPTYVLIDPDGKVVSWDVGAHETIVDFFE
;
A
#
# COMPACT_ATOMS: atom_id res chain seq x y z
N MET A 1 0.14 7.50 -3.00
CA MET A 1 -0.37 6.71 -1.85
C MET A 1 0.60 5.59 -1.53
N LEU A 2 0.89 5.43 -0.26
CA LEU A 2 1.65 4.27 0.21
C LEU A 2 0.67 3.18 0.62
N ASP A 3 0.87 1.97 0.11
CA ASP A 3 0.11 0.79 0.47
C ASP A 3 1.02 -0.15 1.25
N PHE A 4 0.89 -0.14 2.57
CA PHE A 4 1.66 -1.04 3.45
C PHE A 4 0.96 -2.39 3.52
N TRP A 5 1.63 -3.41 3.01
CA TRP A 5 1.04 -4.74 2.84
C TRP A 5 2.08 -5.85 3.09
N GLY A 6 1.68 -7.06 2.89
CA GLY A 6 2.56 -8.22 2.90
C GLY A 6 1.90 -9.41 2.23
N SER A 7 2.68 -10.35 1.73
CA SER A 7 2.16 -11.58 1.13
C SER A 7 1.36 -12.43 2.13
N TRP A 8 1.62 -12.21 3.42
CA TRP A 8 0.94 -12.85 4.55
C TRP A 8 -0.40 -12.21 4.89
N CYS A 9 -0.73 -11.08 4.30
CA CYS A 9 -1.89 -10.27 4.68
C CYS A 9 -3.10 -10.61 3.81
N VAL A 10 -4.00 -11.43 4.34
CA VAL A 10 -5.21 -11.86 3.64
C VAL A 10 -6.09 -10.66 3.27
N ASN A 11 -6.27 -9.72 4.18
CA ASN A 11 -7.10 -8.54 3.95
C ASN A 11 -6.51 -7.59 2.91
N CYS A 12 -5.18 -7.49 2.83
CA CYS A 12 -4.51 -6.72 1.78
C CYS A 12 -4.84 -7.30 0.40
N ILE A 13 -4.72 -8.62 0.28
CA ILE A 13 -4.96 -9.32 -0.97
C ILE A 13 -6.43 -9.23 -1.38
N ALA A 14 -7.33 -9.38 -0.42
CA ALA A 14 -8.77 -9.26 -0.67
C ALA A 14 -9.18 -7.87 -1.18
N ALA A 15 -8.44 -6.82 -0.81
CA ALA A 15 -8.73 -5.45 -1.23
C ALA A 15 -8.20 -5.13 -2.63
N TYR A 16 -7.29 -5.91 -3.19
CA TYR A 16 -6.63 -5.57 -4.46
C TYR A 16 -7.57 -5.36 -5.64
N PRO A 17 -8.63 -6.15 -5.85
CA PRO A 17 -9.54 -5.85 -6.97
C PRO A 17 -10.11 -4.44 -6.93
N GLU A 18 -10.51 -3.96 -5.75
CA GLU A 18 -11.03 -2.60 -5.58
C GLU A 18 -9.94 -1.54 -5.72
N ILE A 19 -8.76 -1.79 -5.15
CA ILE A 19 -7.63 -0.86 -5.22
C ILE A 19 -7.15 -0.71 -6.67
N LYS A 20 -7.09 -1.80 -7.43
CA LYS A 20 -6.73 -1.75 -8.85
C LYS A 20 -7.72 -0.93 -9.65
N ALA A 21 -9.01 -1.12 -9.43
CA ALA A 21 -10.05 -0.37 -10.12
C ALA A 21 -9.96 1.12 -9.78
N PHE A 22 -9.76 1.44 -8.52
CA PHE A 22 -9.57 2.80 -8.04
C PHE A 22 -8.33 3.45 -8.68
N TYR A 23 -7.22 2.72 -8.75
CA TYR A 23 -5.99 3.19 -9.37
C TYR A 23 -6.20 3.50 -10.85
N GLU A 24 -6.88 2.62 -11.59
CA GLU A 24 -7.17 2.84 -13.01
C GLU A 24 -8.04 4.07 -13.23
N GLN A 25 -9.02 4.31 -12.35
CA GLN A 25 -9.89 5.48 -12.46
C GLN A 25 -9.16 6.80 -12.20
N HIS A 26 -8.09 6.77 -11.42
CA HIS A 26 -7.42 7.99 -10.94
C HIS A 26 -5.94 8.06 -11.34
N ARG A 27 -5.55 7.35 -12.41
CA ARG A 27 -4.16 7.30 -12.89
C ARG A 27 -3.58 8.68 -13.18
N ASP A 28 -4.40 9.63 -13.56
CA ASP A 28 -3.98 11.00 -13.84
C ASP A 28 -3.64 11.80 -12.58
N LYS A 29 -4.10 11.37 -11.43
CA LYS A 29 -3.95 12.09 -10.15
C LYS A 29 -3.30 11.28 -9.05
N LEU A 30 -3.25 9.97 -9.20
CA LEU A 30 -2.83 9.05 -8.14
C LEU A 30 -1.69 8.15 -8.62
N GLU A 31 -0.64 8.10 -7.80
CA GLU A 31 0.38 7.07 -7.92
C GLU A 31 0.39 6.23 -6.65
N ILE A 32 0.63 4.93 -6.78
CA ILE A 32 0.69 4.01 -5.66
C ILE A 32 2.10 3.43 -5.56
N LEU A 33 2.62 3.34 -4.34
CA LEU A 33 3.83 2.60 -4.02
C LEU A 33 3.45 1.56 -2.97
N GLY A 34 3.58 0.28 -3.34
CA GLY A 34 3.34 -0.82 -2.41
C GLY A 34 4.61 -1.09 -1.59
N VAL A 35 4.50 -0.99 -0.27
CA VAL A 35 5.61 -1.24 0.65
C VAL A 35 5.29 -2.49 1.45
N ALA A 36 5.91 -3.62 1.08
CA ALA A 36 5.74 -4.87 1.82
C ALA A 36 6.64 -4.85 3.05
N PHE A 37 6.08 -5.18 4.21
CA PHE A 37 6.84 -5.22 5.46
C PHE A 37 6.64 -6.58 6.16
N HIS A 38 7.62 -6.96 6.98
CA HIS A 38 7.65 -8.26 7.65
C HIS A 38 7.43 -9.41 6.65
N ASP A 39 8.06 -9.31 5.48
CA ASP A 39 7.87 -10.26 4.40
C ASP A 39 9.21 -10.80 3.92
N LYS A 40 9.17 -11.92 3.22
CA LYS A 40 10.36 -12.52 2.62
C LYS A 40 10.36 -12.23 1.12
N LYS A 41 11.53 -12.01 0.57
CA LYS A 41 11.68 -11.63 -0.85
C LYS A 41 10.95 -12.59 -1.79
N ASP A 42 11.13 -13.90 -1.60
CA ASP A 42 10.50 -14.89 -2.48
C ASP A 42 8.97 -14.86 -2.40
N ALA A 43 8.43 -14.79 -1.18
CA ALA A 43 7.00 -14.72 -0.95
C ALA A 43 6.41 -13.43 -1.49
N TRP A 44 7.08 -12.32 -1.25
CA TRP A 44 6.71 -11.00 -1.75
C TRP A 44 6.64 -10.99 -3.28
N MET A 45 7.70 -11.44 -3.95
CA MET A 45 7.74 -11.46 -5.41
C MET A 45 6.67 -12.36 -6.02
N ALA A 46 6.48 -13.54 -5.44
CA ALA A 46 5.47 -14.49 -5.92
C ALA A 46 4.05 -13.92 -5.79
N SER A 47 3.76 -13.28 -4.65
CA SER A 47 2.45 -12.68 -4.41
C SER A 47 2.20 -11.49 -5.33
N ALA A 48 3.18 -10.62 -5.50
CA ALA A 48 3.08 -9.46 -6.38
C ALA A 48 2.78 -9.88 -7.83
N LYS A 49 3.44 -10.93 -8.30
CA LYS A 49 3.23 -11.47 -9.64
C LYS A 49 1.85 -12.12 -9.76
N LYS A 50 1.48 -12.94 -8.78
CA LYS A 50 0.19 -13.65 -8.77
C LYS A 50 -0.98 -12.69 -8.84
N HIS A 51 -0.90 -11.57 -8.12
CA HIS A 51 -1.99 -10.60 -8.05
C HIS A 51 -1.88 -9.48 -9.09
N GLU A 52 -0.83 -9.53 -9.92
CA GLU A 52 -0.66 -8.59 -11.04
C GLU A 52 -0.79 -7.13 -10.60
N LEU A 53 -0.03 -6.75 -9.58
CA LEU A 53 -0.07 -5.39 -9.04
C LEU A 53 0.58 -4.43 -10.04
N PRO A 54 -0.18 -3.41 -10.52
CA PRO A 54 0.30 -2.55 -11.62
C PRO A 54 1.19 -1.38 -11.18
N TRP A 55 1.33 -1.16 -9.88
CA TRP A 55 2.13 -0.07 -9.33
C TRP A 55 3.51 -0.54 -8.89
N LYS A 56 4.38 0.39 -8.57
CA LYS A 56 5.72 0.07 -8.08
C LYS A 56 5.67 -0.57 -6.71
N LEU A 57 6.56 -1.53 -6.49
CA LEU A 57 6.61 -2.33 -5.27
C LEU A 57 8.02 -2.29 -4.71
N VAL A 58 8.12 -2.18 -3.40
CA VAL A 58 9.39 -2.30 -2.68
C VAL A 58 9.19 -3.23 -1.49
N LEU A 59 10.26 -3.91 -1.11
CA LEU A 59 10.31 -4.70 0.10
C LEU A 59 11.06 -3.89 1.16
N ASP A 60 10.39 -3.66 2.28
CA ASP A 60 10.93 -2.88 3.38
C ASP A 60 12.02 -3.68 4.13
N THR A 61 12.89 -2.97 4.83
CA THR A 61 13.84 -3.60 5.75
C THR A 61 13.12 -4.02 7.03
N GLU A 62 13.77 -4.87 7.84
CA GLU A 62 13.17 -5.36 9.09
C GLU A 62 13.79 -4.75 10.34
N ASP A 63 14.47 -3.61 10.18
CA ASP A 63 15.12 -2.93 11.29
C ASP A 63 14.37 -1.65 11.70
N GLU A 64 14.92 -0.96 12.68
CA GLU A 64 14.34 0.29 13.21
C GLU A 64 14.32 1.43 12.20
N ASN A 65 15.08 1.32 11.12
CA ASN A 65 15.12 2.32 10.05
C ASN A 65 14.16 2.00 8.91
N SER A 66 13.36 0.94 9.04
CA SER A 66 12.38 0.57 8.04
C SER A 66 11.36 1.70 7.81
N VAL A 67 10.78 1.74 6.62
CA VAL A 67 9.72 2.71 6.29
C VAL A 67 8.53 2.48 7.21
N ALA A 68 8.16 1.22 7.45
CA ALA A 68 7.06 0.89 8.36
C ALA A 68 7.31 1.44 9.77
N SER A 69 8.53 1.28 10.31
CA SER A 69 8.87 1.83 11.64
C SER A 69 8.78 3.35 11.65
N ARG A 70 9.29 4.02 10.62
CA ARG A 70 9.25 5.47 10.55
C ARG A 70 7.84 6.04 10.48
N TYR A 71 6.93 5.33 9.85
CA TYR A 71 5.52 5.73 9.77
C TYR A 71 4.69 5.22 10.94
N GLY A 72 5.28 4.40 11.83
CA GLY A 72 4.54 3.82 12.94
C GLY A 72 3.51 2.78 12.51
N ILE A 73 3.80 2.05 11.43
CA ILE A 73 2.89 1.04 10.89
C ILE A 73 2.93 -0.20 11.78
N VAL A 74 1.77 -0.61 12.29
CA VAL A 74 1.65 -1.78 13.18
C VAL A 74 0.67 -2.83 12.65
N ALA A 75 -0.03 -2.54 11.58
CA ALA A 75 -1.03 -3.44 10.99
C ALA A 75 -1.11 -3.24 9.49
N ALA A 76 -1.58 -4.25 8.78
CA ALA A 76 -1.83 -4.19 7.35
C ALA A 76 -3.27 -4.64 7.05
N PRO A 77 -3.91 -4.07 6.02
CA PRO A 77 -3.38 -2.99 5.20
C PRO A 77 -3.41 -1.65 5.94
N THR A 78 -2.44 -0.80 5.66
CA THR A 78 -2.45 0.61 6.05
C THR A 78 -2.17 1.43 4.80
N TYR A 79 -3.05 2.40 4.53
CA TYR A 79 -2.95 3.26 3.35
C TYR A 79 -2.66 4.69 3.80
N VAL A 80 -1.59 5.26 3.28
CA VAL A 80 -1.17 6.62 3.61
C VAL A 80 -1.20 7.46 2.34
N LEU A 81 -2.06 8.45 2.29
CA LEU A 81 -2.15 9.37 1.16
C LEU A 81 -1.28 10.58 1.43
N ILE A 82 -0.38 10.85 0.50
CA ILE A 82 0.56 11.97 0.58
C ILE A 82 0.26 12.90 -0.59
N ASP A 83 0.13 14.20 -0.32
CA ASP A 83 -0.13 15.18 -1.36
C ASP A 83 1.13 15.52 -2.16
N PRO A 84 1.01 16.30 -3.27
CA PRO A 84 2.18 16.68 -4.07
C PRO A 84 3.24 17.47 -3.30
N ASP A 85 2.89 18.11 -2.19
CA ASP A 85 3.82 18.86 -1.36
C ASP A 85 4.54 17.98 -0.33
N GLY A 86 4.23 16.67 -0.31
CA GLY A 86 4.85 15.73 0.60
C GLY A 86 4.20 15.62 1.97
N LYS A 87 2.97 16.14 2.11
CA LYS A 87 2.25 16.11 3.38
C LYS A 87 1.27 14.93 3.41
N VAL A 88 1.17 14.25 4.55
CA VAL A 88 0.19 13.21 4.77
C VAL A 88 -1.18 13.86 4.94
N VAL A 89 -2.12 13.52 4.05
CA VAL A 89 -3.48 14.10 4.05
C VAL A 89 -4.55 13.08 4.43
N SER A 90 -4.24 11.79 4.42
CA SER A 90 -5.17 10.76 4.85
C SER A 90 -4.42 9.52 5.33
N TRP A 91 -5.02 8.80 6.27
CA TRP A 91 -4.41 7.63 6.91
C TRP A 91 -5.51 6.64 7.27
N ASP A 92 -5.55 5.47 6.59
CA ASP A 92 -6.55 4.43 6.83
C ASP A 92 -5.87 3.13 7.24
N VAL A 93 -6.35 2.54 8.33
CA VAL A 93 -5.89 1.22 8.78
C VAL A 93 -7.01 0.21 8.59
N GLY A 94 -6.72 -0.86 7.86
CA GLY A 94 -7.66 -1.94 7.60
C GLY A 94 -8.67 -1.67 6.50
N ALA A 95 -8.74 -0.45 5.99
CA ALA A 95 -9.74 -0.03 5.02
C ALA A 95 -9.16 1.07 4.13
N HIS A 96 -9.86 1.39 3.05
CA HIS A 96 -9.43 2.43 2.11
C HIS A 96 -10.54 3.43 1.77
N GLU A 97 -11.66 3.36 2.45
CA GLU A 97 -12.83 4.19 2.15
C GLU A 97 -12.56 5.68 2.29
N THR A 98 -11.81 6.10 3.30
CA THR A 98 -11.49 7.51 3.51
C THR A 98 -10.66 8.05 2.34
N ILE A 99 -9.73 7.26 1.83
CA ILE A 99 -8.88 7.65 0.71
C ILE A 99 -9.71 7.72 -0.58
N VAL A 100 -10.61 6.77 -0.79
CA VAL A 100 -11.53 6.79 -1.93
C VAL A 100 -12.37 8.07 -1.90
N ASP A 101 -12.93 8.40 -0.75
CA ASP A 101 -13.75 9.59 -0.57
C ASP A 101 -12.99 10.88 -0.86
N PHE A 102 -11.68 10.90 -0.60
CA PHE A 102 -10.84 12.06 -0.88
C PHE A 102 -10.81 12.41 -2.38
N PHE A 103 -10.93 11.39 -3.25
CA PHE A 103 -10.91 11.58 -4.70
C PHE A 103 -12.30 11.75 -5.32
N GLU A 104 -13.34 11.56 -4.55
CA GLU A 104 -14.72 11.73 -4.99
C GLU A 104 -15.34 13.00 -4.45
#